data_a77919c88c605fdac5df8da4e10c55b5
#
_entry.id   a77919c88c605fdac5df8da4e10c55b5
#
_cell.length_a   1.000
_cell.length_b   1.000
_cell.length_c   1.000
_cell.angle_alpha   90.00
_cell.angle_beta   90.00
_cell.angle_gamma   90.00
#
_symmetry.space_group_name_H-M   'P 1'
#
loop_
_entity.id
_entity.type
_entity.pdbx_description
1 polymer ?
#
loop_
_entity_poly.entity_id
_entity_poly.type
_entity_poly.pdbx_seq_one_letter_code
_entity_poly.pdbx_strand_id
1 'polypeptide(L)'
;RRVLFRSDIGLALLENAIATGGVLFVLIAVLGPISGAQFNPVVTVADAWFGGLAKRDIAPYVAAQVIGACLGAIVANLMFGLAAVNVSTHVRDGSSTLISEVVATFGLLLVIFGLVRGGRSSWIPAAVASYIVGAYWFTASTSFANPAVALARALTDTFAGIRPIDLPAFWVAQIIGALAALALGR
;
A
#
# COMPACT_ATOMS: atom_id res chain seq x y z
N ARG A 1 5.55 -21.62 -14.38
CA ARG A 1 4.11 -21.92 -14.51
C ARG A 1 3.37 -21.62 -13.22
N ARG A 2 2.64 -20.47 -13.15
CA ARG A 2 1.54 -20.15 -12.23
C ARG A 2 1.81 -20.36 -10.72
N VAL A 3 2.88 -19.80 -10.18
CA VAL A 3 3.14 -19.82 -8.73
C VAL A 3 2.08 -18.98 -7.98
N LEU A 4 1.57 -17.91 -8.59
CA LEU A 4 0.59 -17.00 -7.98
C LEU A 4 -0.89 -17.44 -8.07
N PHE A 5 -1.19 -18.61 -8.67
CA PHE A 5 -2.57 -19.06 -8.90
C PHE A 5 -2.87 -20.41 -8.24
N ARG A 6 -2.20 -20.72 -7.12
CA ARG A 6 -2.50 -21.93 -6.37
C ARG A 6 -3.80 -21.76 -5.59
N SER A 7 -4.54 -22.85 -5.48
CA SER A 7 -5.77 -22.96 -4.65
C SER A 7 -5.50 -22.81 -3.15
N ASP A 8 -4.24 -22.75 -2.71
CA ASP A 8 -3.82 -22.56 -1.33
C ASP A 8 -3.71 -21.06 -1.02
N ILE A 9 -4.72 -20.54 -0.32
CA ILE A 9 -4.81 -19.13 0.08
C ILE A 9 -3.65 -18.75 1.01
N GLY A 10 -3.23 -19.63 1.91
CA GLY A 10 -2.13 -19.37 2.84
C GLY A 10 -0.81 -19.21 2.11
N LEU A 11 -0.54 -20.04 1.11
CA LEU A 11 0.66 -19.93 0.27
C LEU A 11 0.65 -18.66 -0.58
N ALA A 12 -0.51 -18.33 -1.19
CA ALA A 12 -0.65 -17.09 -1.95
C ALA A 12 -0.41 -15.85 -1.09
N LEU A 13 -0.91 -15.85 0.15
CA LEU A 13 -0.67 -14.79 1.13
C LEU A 13 0.83 -14.68 1.47
N LEU A 14 1.51 -15.80 1.72
CA LEU A 14 2.94 -15.83 2.04
C LEU A 14 3.78 -15.29 0.89
N GLU A 15 3.52 -15.74 -0.34
CA GLU A 15 4.22 -15.30 -1.55
C GLU A 15 4.06 -13.78 -1.74
N ASN A 16 2.84 -13.26 -1.61
CA ASN A 16 2.56 -11.82 -1.69
C ASN A 16 3.26 -11.03 -0.59
N ALA A 17 3.20 -11.50 0.66
CA ALA A 17 3.80 -10.80 1.79
C ALA A 17 5.33 -10.70 1.63
N ILE A 18 6.00 -11.81 1.28
CA ILE A 18 7.46 -11.84 1.08
C ILE A 18 7.87 -10.97 -0.11
N ALA A 19 7.20 -11.12 -1.26
CA ALA A 19 7.52 -10.35 -2.46
C ALA A 19 7.34 -8.84 -2.20
N THR A 20 6.22 -8.44 -1.58
CA THR A 20 5.95 -7.04 -1.25
C THR A 20 6.99 -6.50 -0.28
N GLY A 21 7.29 -7.21 0.81
CA GLY A 21 8.26 -6.75 1.80
C GLY A 21 9.66 -6.60 1.22
N GLY A 22 10.13 -7.59 0.46
CA GLY A 22 11.45 -7.55 -0.17
C GLY A 22 11.61 -6.39 -1.14
N VAL A 23 10.65 -6.22 -2.06
CA VAL A 23 10.68 -5.15 -3.06
C VAL A 23 10.51 -3.78 -2.40
N LEU A 24 9.60 -3.64 -1.45
CA LEU A 24 9.35 -2.38 -0.76
C LEU A 24 10.58 -1.91 0.02
N PHE A 25 11.25 -2.83 0.74
CA PHE A 25 12.53 -2.53 1.41
C PHE A 25 13.55 -1.92 0.44
N VAL A 26 13.79 -2.61 -0.68
CA VAL A 26 14.80 -2.16 -1.67
C VAL A 26 14.41 -0.84 -2.30
N LEU A 27 13.15 -0.68 -2.73
CA LEU A 27 12.71 0.56 -3.38
C LEU A 27 12.77 1.76 -2.43
N ILE A 28 12.37 1.61 -1.16
CA ILE A 28 12.49 2.70 -0.19
C ILE A 28 13.96 3.03 0.09
N ALA A 29 14.82 2.03 0.23
CA ALA A 29 16.25 2.25 0.48
C ALA A 29 16.93 2.99 -0.69
N VAL A 30 16.61 2.62 -1.92
CA VAL A 30 17.25 3.19 -3.14
C VAL A 30 16.67 4.55 -3.50
N LEU A 31 15.34 4.68 -3.47
CA LEU A 31 14.64 5.88 -3.94
C LEU A 31 14.35 6.90 -2.83
N GLY A 32 14.51 6.51 -1.57
CA GLY A 32 14.35 7.40 -0.42
C GLY A 32 15.14 8.70 -0.54
N PRO A 33 16.44 8.65 -0.82
CA PRO A 33 17.27 9.84 -0.99
C PRO A 33 16.90 10.71 -2.22
N ILE A 34 16.17 10.15 -3.19
CA ILE A 34 15.82 10.82 -4.44
C ILE A 34 14.47 11.53 -4.34
N SER A 35 13.45 10.80 -3.83
CA SER A 35 12.05 11.27 -3.86
C SER A 35 11.33 11.12 -2.53
N GLY A 36 12.00 10.71 -1.46
CA GLY A 36 11.35 10.32 -0.21
C GLY A 36 10.68 8.94 -0.27
N ALA A 37 10.59 8.32 -1.44
CA ALA A 37 10.05 6.98 -1.70
C ALA A 37 8.72 6.71 -0.98
N GLN A 38 7.79 7.66 -1.04
CA GLN A 38 6.53 7.58 -0.29
C GLN A 38 5.60 6.50 -0.85
N PHE A 39 5.52 6.37 -2.20
CA PHE A 39 4.74 5.37 -2.95
C PHE A 39 3.26 5.23 -2.54
N ASN A 40 2.73 6.21 -1.78
CA ASN A 40 1.44 6.09 -1.14
C ASN A 40 0.81 7.48 -0.94
N PRO A 41 -0.38 7.75 -1.51
CA PRO A 41 -1.04 9.06 -1.39
C PRO A 41 -1.26 9.52 0.05
N VAL A 42 -1.64 8.62 0.97
CA VAL A 42 -1.85 9.01 2.37
C VAL A 42 -0.54 9.33 3.09
N VAL A 43 0.57 8.67 2.74
CA VAL A 43 1.89 9.00 3.25
C VAL A 43 2.34 10.37 2.71
N THR A 44 2.12 10.64 1.42
CA THR A 44 2.44 11.91 0.78
C THR A 44 1.71 13.08 1.43
N VAL A 45 0.41 12.94 1.65
CA VAL A 45 -0.40 13.97 2.32
C VAL A 45 0.06 14.17 3.76
N ALA A 46 0.34 13.09 4.49
CA ALA A 46 0.79 13.15 5.86
C ALA A 46 2.19 13.78 5.99
N ASP A 47 3.11 13.46 5.08
CA ASP A 47 4.45 14.08 5.04
C ASP A 47 4.36 15.59 4.75
N ALA A 48 3.50 15.99 3.81
CA ALA A 48 3.22 17.41 3.55
C ALA A 48 2.57 18.12 4.74
N TRP A 49 1.76 17.43 5.52
CA TRP A 49 1.17 17.96 6.74
C TRP A 49 2.22 18.29 7.81
N PHE A 50 3.25 17.46 7.94
CA PHE A 50 4.36 17.68 8.86
C PHE A 50 5.49 18.54 8.28
N GLY A 51 5.35 19.03 7.04
CA GLY A 51 6.31 19.94 6.40
C GLY A 51 7.50 19.25 5.71
N GLY A 52 7.47 17.92 5.57
CA GLY A 52 8.50 17.17 4.84
C GLY A 52 8.39 17.33 3.32
N LEU A 53 7.17 17.52 2.80
CA LEU A 53 6.90 17.78 1.40
C LEU A 53 6.18 19.12 1.22
N ALA A 54 6.54 19.89 0.19
CA ALA A 54 5.81 21.12 -0.13
C ALA A 54 4.39 20.79 -0.62
N LYS A 55 3.38 21.53 -0.14
CA LYS A 55 1.96 21.26 -0.47
C LYS A 55 1.68 21.26 -1.98
N ARG A 56 2.39 22.08 -2.76
CA ARG A 56 2.28 22.16 -4.21
C ARG A 56 2.71 20.87 -4.91
N ASP A 57 3.53 20.04 -4.25
CA ASP A 57 4.07 18.79 -4.82
C ASP A 57 3.18 17.58 -4.52
N ILE A 58 2.13 17.72 -3.68
CA ILE A 58 1.20 16.62 -3.37
C ILE A 58 0.56 16.07 -4.64
N ALA A 59 0.00 16.94 -5.48
CA ALA A 59 -0.74 16.50 -6.67
C ALA A 59 0.15 15.78 -7.69
N PRO A 60 1.34 16.28 -8.09
CA PRO A 60 2.23 15.54 -8.99
C PRO A 60 2.72 14.21 -8.37
N TYR A 61 3.00 14.16 -7.06
CA TYR A 61 3.38 12.90 -6.40
C TYR A 61 2.26 11.87 -6.46
N VAL A 62 1.03 12.26 -6.08
CA VAL A 62 -0.14 11.37 -6.13
C VAL A 62 -0.42 10.90 -7.56
N ALA A 63 -0.33 11.80 -8.54
CA ALA A 63 -0.50 11.43 -9.96
C ALA A 63 0.54 10.39 -10.41
N ALA A 64 1.81 10.61 -10.09
CA ALA A 64 2.88 9.67 -10.41
C ALA A 64 2.68 8.30 -9.72
N GLN A 65 2.24 8.29 -8.46
CA GLN A 65 1.94 7.07 -7.70
C GLN A 65 0.79 6.29 -8.33
N VAL A 66 -0.30 6.96 -8.71
CA VAL A 66 -1.46 6.32 -9.34
C VAL A 66 -1.08 5.75 -10.71
N ILE A 67 -0.43 6.54 -11.54
CA ILE A 67 0.01 6.09 -12.87
C ILE A 67 0.98 4.91 -12.75
N GLY A 68 2.00 5.06 -11.90
CA GLY A 68 2.99 4.01 -11.67
C GLY A 68 2.39 2.71 -11.11
N ALA A 69 1.45 2.81 -10.17
CA ALA A 69 0.75 1.65 -9.62
C ALA A 69 -0.10 0.92 -10.68
N CYS A 70 -0.84 1.66 -11.50
CA CYS A 70 -1.63 1.08 -12.59
C CYS A 70 -0.74 0.44 -13.66
N LEU A 71 0.33 1.11 -14.08
CA LEU A 71 1.31 0.54 -15.02
C LEU A 71 1.98 -0.71 -14.44
N GLY A 72 2.33 -0.68 -13.15
CA GLY A 72 2.89 -1.84 -12.46
C GLY A 72 1.94 -3.04 -12.46
N ALA A 73 0.64 -2.84 -12.22
CA ALA A 73 -0.35 -3.90 -12.29
C ALA A 73 -0.49 -4.47 -13.71
N ILE A 74 -0.50 -3.61 -14.74
CA ILE A 74 -0.54 -4.02 -16.15
C ILE A 74 0.69 -4.85 -16.51
N VAL A 75 1.88 -4.38 -16.16
CA VAL A 75 3.13 -5.11 -16.41
C VAL A 75 3.13 -6.46 -15.69
N ALA A 76 2.70 -6.49 -14.42
CA ALA A 76 2.59 -7.73 -13.67
C ALA A 76 1.63 -8.72 -14.35
N ASN A 77 0.44 -8.27 -14.79
CA ASN A 77 -0.48 -9.13 -15.53
C ASN A 77 0.19 -9.74 -16.76
N LEU A 78 0.89 -8.93 -17.56
CA LEU A 78 1.59 -9.41 -18.76
C LEU A 78 2.72 -10.39 -18.43
N MET A 79 3.51 -10.14 -17.39
CA MET A 79 4.57 -11.04 -16.92
C MET A 79 4.05 -12.42 -16.52
N PHE A 80 2.82 -12.50 -16.05
CA PHE A 80 2.15 -13.76 -15.69
C PHE A 80 1.26 -14.33 -16.79
N GLY A 81 1.29 -13.76 -18.00
CA GLY A 81 0.52 -14.24 -19.17
C GLY A 81 -0.97 -13.97 -19.07
N LEU A 82 -1.36 -12.94 -18.31
CA LEU A 82 -2.74 -12.45 -18.21
C LEU A 82 -3.00 -11.33 -19.22
N ALA A 83 -4.28 -11.00 -19.42
CA ALA A 83 -4.64 -9.78 -20.14
C ALA A 83 -4.06 -8.54 -19.43
N ALA A 84 -3.61 -7.54 -20.19
CA ALA A 84 -3.00 -6.32 -19.65
C ALA A 84 -3.87 -5.66 -18.56
N VAL A 85 -5.18 -5.62 -18.80
CA VAL A 85 -6.19 -5.22 -17.81
C VAL A 85 -7.14 -6.39 -17.61
N ASN A 86 -7.28 -6.82 -16.37
CA ASN A 86 -8.15 -7.91 -15.95
C ASN A 86 -8.92 -7.45 -14.71
N VAL A 87 -10.08 -6.82 -14.93
CA VAL A 87 -10.86 -6.19 -13.87
C VAL A 87 -11.21 -7.21 -12.79
N SER A 88 -10.86 -6.89 -11.55
CA SER A 88 -11.02 -7.80 -10.42
C SER A 88 -12.48 -8.05 -10.05
N THR A 89 -12.81 -9.30 -9.83
CA THR A 89 -14.07 -9.76 -9.23
C THR A 89 -13.94 -10.08 -7.74
N HIS A 90 -12.71 -9.98 -7.18
CA HIS A 90 -12.41 -10.35 -5.80
C HIS A 90 -13.10 -9.42 -4.80
N VAL A 91 -14.04 -10.00 -4.05
CA VAL A 91 -14.86 -9.29 -3.06
C VAL A 91 -14.03 -8.93 -1.83
N ARG A 92 -14.04 -7.65 -1.45
CA ARG A 92 -13.38 -7.15 -0.24
C ARG A 92 -14.29 -6.20 0.55
N ASP A 93 -15.53 -6.59 0.73
CA ASP A 93 -16.51 -5.85 1.53
C ASP A 93 -16.52 -6.29 3.00
N GLY A 94 -17.34 -5.60 3.79
CA GLY A 94 -17.58 -5.94 5.18
C GLY A 94 -16.75 -5.11 6.18
N SER A 95 -17.28 -5.01 7.40
CA SER A 95 -16.70 -4.18 8.46
C SER A 95 -15.30 -4.64 8.88
N SER A 96 -15.03 -5.96 8.86
CA SER A 96 -13.73 -6.52 9.22
C SER A 96 -12.60 -6.03 8.31
N THR A 97 -12.84 -6.01 7.00
CA THR A 97 -11.87 -5.51 6.02
C THR A 97 -11.65 -4.00 6.13
N LEU A 98 -12.72 -3.24 6.36
CA LEU A 98 -12.64 -1.78 6.52
C LEU A 98 -11.94 -1.38 7.83
N ILE A 99 -12.26 -2.03 8.95
CA ILE A 99 -11.53 -1.81 10.22
C ILE A 99 -10.05 -2.17 10.04
N SER A 100 -9.74 -3.24 9.31
CA SER A 100 -8.39 -3.65 9.01
C SER A 100 -7.62 -2.59 8.22
N GLU A 101 -8.24 -1.94 7.23
CA GLU A 101 -7.61 -0.85 6.48
C GLU A 101 -7.35 0.40 7.34
N VAL A 102 -8.28 0.73 8.25
CA VAL A 102 -8.07 1.80 9.25
C VAL A 102 -6.83 1.49 10.10
N VAL A 103 -6.77 0.29 10.69
CA VAL A 103 -5.66 -0.14 11.56
C VAL A 103 -4.34 -0.20 10.79
N ALA A 104 -4.35 -0.79 9.59
CA ALA A 104 -3.16 -0.93 8.77
C ALA A 104 -2.57 0.44 8.37
N THR A 105 -3.43 1.38 7.94
CA THR A 105 -2.98 2.71 7.52
C THR A 105 -2.53 3.55 8.71
N PHE A 106 -3.27 3.50 9.82
CA PHE A 106 -2.88 4.14 11.07
C PHE A 106 -1.50 3.70 11.53
N GLY A 107 -1.28 2.38 11.65
CA GLY A 107 -0.02 1.83 12.12
C GLY A 107 1.14 2.09 11.16
N LEU A 108 0.90 2.07 9.82
CA LEU A 108 1.92 2.43 8.85
C LEU A 108 2.45 3.85 9.07
N LEU A 109 1.55 4.82 9.25
CA LEU A 109 1.95 6.21 9.48
C LEU A 109 2.63 6.38 10.84
N LEU A 110 2.18 5.68 11.89
CA LEU A 110 2.87 5.68 13.19
C LEU A 110 4.30 5.17 13.08
N VAL A 111 4.54 4.09 12.33
CA VAL A 111 5.89 3.55 12.11
C VAL A 111 6.77 4.58 11.42
N ILE A 112 6.28 5.18 10.32
CA ILE A 112 7.05 6.16 9.56
C ILE A 112 7.38 7.38 10.43
N PHE A 113 6.35 8.03 10.98
CA PHE A 113 6.55 9.29 11.71
C PHE A 113 7.19 9.10 13.08
N GLY A 114 6.99 7.95 13.73
CA GLY A 114 7.71 7.58 14.94
C GLY A 114 9.23 7.49 14.70
N LEU A 115 9.64 6.92 13.57
CA LEU A 115 11.06 6.84 13.20
C LEU A 115 11.63 8.19 12.78
N VAL A 116 10.88 8.99 12.00
CA VAL A 116 11.30 10.33 11.62
C VAL A 116 11.54 11.21 12.85
N ARG A 117 10.57 11.26 13.77
CA ARG A 117 10.67 12.03 15.00
C ARG A 117 11.75 11.54 15.95
N GLY A 118 11.97 10.22 15.98
CA GLY A 118 13.02 9.61 16.77
C GLY A 118 14.43 9.77 16.18
N GLY A 119 14.59 10.49 15.04
CA GLY A 119 15.89 10.65 14.38
C GLY A 119 16.44 9.35 13.78
N ARG A 120 15.56 8.36 13.51
CA ARG A 120 15.93 7.02 13.03
C ARG A 120 15.43 6.75 11.62
N SER A 121 15.45 7.75 10.73
CA SER A 121 14.95 7.65 9.37
C SER A 121 15.65 6.56 8.53
N SER A 122 16.90 6.23 8.84
CA SER A 122 17.61 5.12 8.18
C SER A 122 16.96 3.74 8.38
N TRP A 123 16.12 3.59 9.41
CA TRP A 123 15.37 2.36 9.67
C TRP A 123 14.04 2.26 8.91
N ILE A 124 13.59 3.35 8.27
CA ILE A 124 12.28 3.38 7.58
C ILE A 124 12.14 2.27 6.54
N PRO A 125 13.13 1.98 5.67
CA PRO A 125 12.99 0.90 4.69
C PRO A 125 12.69 -0.45 5.34
N ALA A 126 13.45 -0.82 6.36
CA ALA A 126 13.28 -2.09 7.06
C ALA A 126 11.98 -2.13 7.87
N ALA A 127 11.66 -1.07 8.59
CA ALA A 127 10.49 -1.01 9.45
C ALA A 127 9.17 -0.99 8.65
N VAL A 128 9.10 -0.21 7.57
CA VAL A 128 7.92 -0.17 6.70
C VAL A 128 7.72 -1.52 6.02
N ALA A 129 8.77 -2.10 5.45
CA ALA A 129 8.69 -3.42 4.83
C ALA A 129 8.23 -4.50 5.81
N SER A 130 8.82 -4.55 7.01
CA SER A 130 8.45 -5.50 8.05
C SER A 130 7.03 -5.28 8.56
N TYR A 131 6.62 -4.02 8.73
CA TYR A 131 5.25 -3.70 9.13
C TYR A 131 4.24 -4.19 8.11
N ILE A 132 4.47 -3.94 6.82
CA ILE A 132 3.57 -4.38 5.74
C ILE A 132 3.52 -5.90 5.66
N VAL A 133 4.67 -6.61 5.76
CA VAL A 133 4.68 -8.08 5.83
C VAL A 133 3.83 -8.58 6.99
N GLY A 134 4.00 -8.01 8.19
CA GLY A 134 3.17 -8.37 9.34
C GLY A 134 1.69 -8.07 9.11
N ALA A 135 1.38 -6.91 8.52
CA ALA A 135 0.01 -6.47 8.28
C ALA A 135 -0.75 -7.35 7.27
N TYR A 136 -0.06 -7.98 6.32
CA TYR A 136 -0.67 -9.02 5.47
C TYR A 136 -1.29 -10.16 6.29
N TRP A 137 -0.75 -10.45 7.49
CA TRP A 137 -1.17 -11.56 8.32
C TRP A 137 -2.16 -11.17 9.41
N PHE A 138 -1.97 -10.00 10.04
CA PHE A 138 -2.84 -9.60 11.14
C PHE A 138 -4.09 -8.83 10.72
N THR A 139 -4.25 -8.52 9.42
CA THR A 139 -5.43 -7.82 8.90
C THR A 139 -6.28 -8.71 7.99
N ALA A 140 -7.60 -8.59 8.08
CA ALA A 140 -8.53 -9.30 7.20
C ALA A 140 -8.49 -8.79 5.75
N SER A 141 -8.02 -7.56 5.53
CA SER A 141 -7.91 -6.93 4.22
C SER A 141 -6.65 -7.30 3.44
N THR A 142 -5.68 -7.97 4.07
CA THR A 142 -4.29 -8.11 3.60
C THR A 142 -3.55 -6.78 3.46
N SER A 143 -3.97 -5.76 4.23
CA SER A 143 -3.29 -4.48 4.39
C SER A 143 -2.91 -3.78 3.08
N PHE A 144 -3.89 -3.23 2.37
CA PHE A 144 -3.56 -2.35 1.24
C PHE A 144 -2.93 -1.05 1.75
N ALA A 145 -3.56 -0.42 2.75
CA ALA A 145 -3.07 0.77 3.43
C ALA A 145 -2.58 1.88 2.47
N ASN A 146 -3.09 1.87 1.21
CA ASN A 146 -2.56 2.69 0.13
C ASN A 146 -3.63 2.90 -0.96
N PRO A 147 -4.15 4.11 -1.17
CA PRO A 147 -5.18 4.39 -2.16
C PRO A 147 -4.76 4.10 -3.62
N ALA A 148 -3.50 4.35 -3.98
CA ALA A 148 -3.00 4.08 -5.32
C ALA A 148 -2.88 2.57 -5.59
N VAL A 149 -2.40 1.80 -4.60
CA VAL A 149 -2.35 0.34 -4.68
C VAL A 149 -3.75 -0.25 -4.74
N ALA A 150 -4.71 0.26 -3.95
CA ALA A 150 -6.10 -0.18 -4.01
C ALA A 150 -6.66 -0.05 -5.43
N LEU A 151 -6.47 1.12 -6.05
CA LEU A 151 -6.90 1.35 -7.43
C LEU A 151 -6.22 0.38 -8.42
N ALA A 152 -4.91 0.24 -8.35
CA ALA A 152 -4.15 -0.62 -9.24
C ALA A 152 -4.57 -2.10 -9.14
N ARG A 153 -4.87 -2.57 -7.93
CA ARG A 153 -5.34 -3.93 -7.69
C ARG A 153 -6.75 -4.21 -8.24
N ALA A 154 -7.52 -3.20 -8.59
CA ALA A 154 -8.77 -3.37 -9.33
C ALA A 154 -8.54 -3.80 -10.80
N LEU A 155 -7.32 -3.63 -11.32
CA LEU A 155 -6.95 -3.98 -12.69
C LEU A 155 -6.41 -5.42 -12.83
N THR A 156 -6.43 -6.23 -11.75
CA THR A 156 -5.96 -7.61 -11.76
C THR A 156 -6.90 -8.52 -10.99
N ASP A 157 -7.46 -9.54 -11.67
CA ASP A 157 -8.33 -10.55 -11.04
C ASP A 157 -7.50 -11.71 -10.50
N THR A 158 -6.74 -11.42 -9.45
CA THR A 158 -5.85 -12.36 -8.76
C THR A 158 -6.16 -12.36 -7.26
N PHE A 159 -5.43 -13.17 -6.49
CA PHE A 159 -5.50 -13.15 -5.02
C PHE A 159 -5.37 -11.73 -4.45
N ALA A 160 -4.55 -10.88 -5.07
CA ALA A 160 -4.30 -9.51 -4.62
C ALA A 160 -5.38 -8.50 -5.06
N GLY A 161 -6.36 -8.91 -5.87
CA GLY A 161 -7.36 -8.05 -6.47
C GLY A 161 -8.39 -7.47 -5.49
N ILE A 162 -9.13 -6.47 -5.95
CA ILE A 162 -10.30 -5.87 -5.28
C ILE A 162 -11.33 -5.47 -6.33
N ARG A 163 -12.61 -5.76 -6.11
CA ARG A 163 -13.67 -5.27 -6.99
C ARG A 163 -13.72 -3.75 -7.02
N PRO A 164 -13.89 -3.11 -8.19
CA PRO A 164 -13.98 -1.65 -8.28
C PRO A 164 -15.01 -1.02 -7.35
N ILE A 165 -16.13 -1.71 -7.11
CA ILE A 165 -17.21 -1.21 -6.24
C ILE A 165 -16.79 -1.12 -4.76
N ASP A 166 -15.78 -1.89 -4.34
CA ASP A 166 -15.28 -1.89 -2.94
C ASP A 166 -14.23 -0.77 -2.71
N LEU A 167 -13.68 -0.16 -3.77
CA LEU A 167 -12.63 0.86 -3.68
C LEU A 167 -13.01 2.08 -2.83
N PRO A 168 -14.19 2.71 -3.00
CA PRO A 168 -14.53 3.90 -2.24
C PRO A 168 -14.50 3.67 -0.73
N ALA A 169 -14.99 2.50 -0.27
CA ALA A 169 -15.01 2.14 1.13
C ALA A 169 -13.58 1.94 1.67
N PHE A 170 -12.69 1.31 0.89
CA PHE A 170 -11.27 1.18 1.24
C PHE A 170 -10.58 2.53 1.35
N TRP A 171 -10.79 3.44 0.40
CA TRP A 171 -10.22 4.79 0.45
C TRP A 171 -10.67 5.56 1.68
N VAL A 172 -11.96 5.49 2.02
CA VAL A 172 -12.50 6.13 3.24
C VAL A 172 -11.83 5.54 4.49
N ALA A 173 -11.73 4.22 4.59
CA ALA A 173 -11.08 3.56 5.72
C ALA A 173 -9.60 3.96 5.86
N GLN A 174 -8.87 4.00 4.75
CA GLN A 174 -7.46 4.43 4.72
C GLN A 174 -7.31 5.90 5.13
N ILE A 175 -8.20 6.79 4.68
CA ILE A 175 -8.21 8.20 5.09
C ILE A 175 -8.50 8.33 6.59
N ILE A 176 -9.45 7.59 7.13
CA ILE A 176 -9.74 7.59 8.58
C ILE A 176 -8.51 7.15 9.37
N GLY A 177 -7.84 6.07 8.97
CA GLY A 177 -6.61 5.61 9.59
C GLY A 177 -5.50 6.66 9.55
N ALA A 178 -5.35 7.33 8.40
CA ALA A 178 -4.38 8.41 8.25
C ALA A 178 -4.70 9.61 9.16
N LEU A 179 -5.95 10.06 9.20
CA LEU A 179 -6.37 11.16 10.07
C LEU A 179 -6.15 10.85 11.56
N ALA A 180 -6.43 9.61 11.98
CA ALA A 180 -6.17 9.17 13.35
C ALA A 180 -4.67 9.23 13.69
N ALA A 181 -3.80 8.80 12.77
CA ALA A 181 -2.35 8.89 12.94
C ALA A 181 -1.86 10.35 13.01
N LEU A 182 -2.38 11.22 12.15
CA LEU A 182 -2.07 12.65 12.15
C LEU A 182 -2.51 13.35 13.44
N ALA A 183 -3.67 12.97 13.98
CA ALA A 183 -4.17 13.53 15.24
C ALA A 183 -3.28 13.16 16.44
N LEU A 184 -2.78 11.91 16.47
CA LEU A 184 -1.85 11.44 17.50
C LEU A 184 -0.43 12.01 17.31
N GLY A 185 -0.08 12.32 16.10
CA GLY A 185 1.23 12.84 15.70
C GLY A 185 1.40 14.36 15.93
N ARG A 186 0.45 15.07 16.53
CA ARG A 186 0.59 16.49 16.96
C ARG A 186 1.25 16.59 18.32
#